data_19ff6aad72c6d7eb0af48958be2ec790
#
_entry.id   19ff6aad72c6d7eb0af48958be2ec790
#
_cell.length_a   1.000
_cell.length_b   1.000
_cell.length_c   1.000
_cell.angle_alpha   90.00
_cell.angle_beta   90.00
_cell.angle_gamma   90.00
#
_symmetry.space_group_name_H-M   'P 1'
#
loop_
_entity.id
_entity.type
_entity.pdbx_description
1 polymer ?
#
loop_
_entity_poly.entity_id
_entity_poly.type
_entity_poly.pdbx_seq_one_letter_code
_entity_poly.pdbx_strand_id
1 'polypeptide(L)'
;MEKETGINRRIGEVRRALALTQQKFAEGLKVSKAHAGAMELGTRKAPDRIIKMICFTYGVNEKWLKTGKGPMFEKGRDFKLEEVISNFKKLDELLQDYVLKQIRLALEYQEKAHGGEHDSF
;
A
#
# COMPACT_ATOMS: atom_id res chain seq x y z
N MET A 1 -0.35 -25.29 7.83
CA MET A 1 -0.55 -24.34 8.93
C MET A 1 0.35 -23.12 8.80
N GLU A 2 1.66 -23.34 8.70
CA GLU A 2 2.57 -22.22 8.54
C GLU A 2 2.32 -21.45 7.26
N LYS A 3 1.99 -22.16 6.18
CA LYS A 3 1.69 -21.49 4.91
C LYS A 3 0.51 -20.56 5.02
N GLU A 4 -0.56 -21.02 5.69
CA GLU A 4 -1.73 -20.18 5.90
C GLU A 4 -1.38 -18.98 6.77
N THR A 5 -0.65 -19.25 7.87
CA THR A 5 -0.22 -18.20 8.75
C THR A 5 0.64 -17.18 8.01
N GLY A 6 1.52 -17.66 7.14
CA GLY A 6 2.36 -16.80 6.34
C GLY A 6 1.57 -15.90 5.42
N ILE A 7 0.59 -16.48 4.70
CA ILE A 7 -0.27 -15.72 3.81
C ILE A 7 -1.07 -14.69 4.60
N ASN A 8 -1.68 -15.12 5.70
CA ASN A 8 -2.49 -14.23 6.52
C ASN A 8 -1.69 -13.04 7.04
N ARG A 9 -0.46 -13.30 7.52
CA ARG A 9 0.40 -12.24 7.98
C ARG A 9 0.75 -11.29 6.85
N ARG A 10 1.03 -11.82 5.66
CA ARG A 10 1.39 -10.98 4.52
C ARG A 10 0.21 -10.11 4.06
N ILE A 11 -1.02 -10.60 4.21
CA ILE A 11 -2.20 -9.76 3.93
C ILE A 11 -2.17 -8.52 4.81
N GLY A 12 -1.88 -8.69 6.10
CA GLY A 12 -1.76 -7.55 7.00
C GLY A 12 -0.62 -6.62 6.63
N GLU A 13 0.49 -7.19 6.15
CA GLU A 13 1.63 -6.39 5.70
C GLU A 13 1.26 -5.53 4.51
N VAL A 14 0.50 -6.07 3.56
CA VAL A 14 0.02 -5.31 2.40
C VAL A 14 -0.81 -4.12 2.87
N ARG A 15 -1.76 -4.38 3.75
CA ARG A 15 -2.63 -3.31 4.23
C ARG A 15 -1.82 -2.18 4.87
N ARG A 16 -0.88 -2.56 5.73
CA ARG A 16 -0.04 -1.56 6.41
C ARG A 16 0.88 -0.82 5.44
N ALA A 17 1.41 -1.54 4.45
CA ALA A 17 2.26 -0.91 3.44
C ALA A 17 1.50 0.13 2.62
N LEU A 18 0.20 -0.10 2.42
CA LEU A 18 -0.65 0.83 1.70
C LEU A 18 -1.23 1.92 2.61
N ALA A 19 -0.92 1.86 3.90
CA ALA A 19 -1.43 2.79 4.90
C ALA A 19 -2.96 2.83 4.94
N LEU A 20 -3.58 1.68 4.75
CA LEU A 20 -5.03 1.55 4.79
C LEU A 20 -5.51 1.05 6.14
N THR A 21 -6.67 1.55 6.56
CA THR A 21 -7.34 0.98 7.73
C THR A 21 -7.93 -0.36 7.33
N GLN A 22 -8.28 -1.18 8.33
CA GLN A 22 -8.95 -2.45 8.05
C GLN A 22 -10.27 -2.20 7.31
N GLN A 23 -10.98 -1.14 7.68
CA GLN A 23 -12.25 -0.80 7.05
C GLN A 23 -12.07 -0.50 5.56
N LYS A 24 -11.10 0.35 5.23
CA LYS A 24 -10.83 0.71 3.83
C LYS A 24 -10.36 -0.48 3.01
N PHE A 25 -9.50 -1.30 3.60
CA PHE A 25 -9.00 -2.49 2.94
C PHE A 25 -10.14 -3.46 2.63
N ALA A 26 -11.00 -3.68 3.63
CA ALA A 26 -12.17 -4.55 3.47
C ALA A 26 -13.10 -4.03 2.38
N GLU A 27 -13.33 -2.72 2.34
CA GLU A 27 -14.16 -2.12 1.30
C GLU A 27 -13.61 -2.40 -0.10
N GLY A 28 -12.30 -2.29 -0.25
CA GLY A 28 -11.66 -2.58 -1.54
C GLY A 28 -11.79 -4.02 -1.96
N LEU A 29 -11.87 -4.94 -1.00
CA LEU A 29 -12.01 -6.36 -1.27
C LEU A 29 -13.47 -6.82 -1.27
N LYS A 30 -14.39 -5.91 -0.95
CA LYS A 30 -15.82 -6.20 -0.89
C LYS A 30 -16.15 -7.26 0.15
N VAL A 31 -15.48 -7.18 1.30
CA VAL A 31 -15.76 -8.04 2.44
C VAL A 31 -15.99 -7.16 3.66
N SER A 32 -16.48 -7.75 4.75
CA SER A 32 -16.69 -7.01 5.98
C SER A 32 -15.35 -6.73 6.67
N LYS A 33 -15.35 -5.71 7.51
CA LYS A 33 -14.17 -5.39 8.32
C LYS A 33 -13.79 -6.58 9.20
N ALA A 34 -14.78 -7.25 9.79
CA ALA A 34 -14.54 -8.41 10.64
C ALA A 34 -13.88 -9.55 9.84
N HIS A 35 -14.31 -9.75 8.59
CA HIS A 35 -13.75 -10.77 7.73
C HIS A 35 -12.27 -10.45 7.43
N ALA A 36 -12.00 -9.20 7.06
CA ALA A 36 -10.63 -8.78 6.77
C ALA A 36 -9.74 -8.95 8.00
N GLY A 37 -10.23 -8.55 9.17
CA GLY A 37 -9.49 -8.70 10.42
C GLY A 37 -9.19 -10.15 10.75
N ALA A 38 -10.17 -11.03 10.56
CA ALA A 38 -10.00 -12.45 10.83
C ALA A 38 -8.95 -13.07 9.90
N MET A 39 -8.92 -12.65 8.65
CA MET A 39 -7.89 -13.12 7.72
C MET A 39 -6.49 -12.65 8.15
N GLU A 40 -6.35 -11.41 8.56
CA GLU A 40 -5.06 -10.90 9.03
C GLU A 40 -4.57 -11.62 10.27
N LEU A 41 -5.48 -11.95 11.18
CA LEU A 41 -5.14 -12.66 12.41
C LEU A 41 -4.85 -14.14 12.19
N GLY A 42 -5.27 -14.68 11.06
CA GLY A 42 -5.08 -16.09 10.79
C GLY A 42 -6.20 -16.98 11.32
N THR A 43 -7.26 -16.38 11.88
CA THR A 43 -8.39 -17.17 12.37
C THR A 43 -9.33 -17.56 11.25
N ARG A 44 -9.16 -17.00 10.08
CA ARG A 44 -9.95 -17.33 8.91
C ARG A 44 -9.02 -17.46 7.71
N LYS A 45 -9.17 -18.54 6.98
CA LYS A 45 -8.37 -18.79 5.79
C LYS A 45 -8.72 -17.77 4.71
N ALA A 46 -7.70 -17.32 3.98
CA ALA A 46 -7.91 -16.46 2.82
C ALA A 46 -8.11 -17.34 1.59
N PRO A 47 -9.32 -17.39 1.03
CA PRO A 47 -9.53 -18.22 -0.16
C PRO A 47 -8.83 -17.62 -1.37
N ASP A 48 -8.59 -18.47 -2.37
CA ASP A 48 -7.87 -18.06 -3.57
C ASP A 48 -8.53 -16.86 -4.24
N ARG A 49 -9.85 -16.80 -4.21
CA ARG A 49 -10.60 -15.66 -4.77
C ARG A 49 -10.18 -14.34 -4.12
N ILE A 50 -10.02 -14.35 -2.80
CA ILE A 50 -9.61 -13.14 -2.07
C ILE A 50 -8.15 -12.81 -2.37
N ILE A 51 -7.30 -13.82 -2.44
CA ILE A 51 -5.89 -13.61 -2.79
C ILE A 51 -5.78 -12.92 -4.13
N LYS A 52 -6.51 -13.42 -5.12
CA LYS A 52 -6.50 -12.82 -6.44
C LYS A 52 -7.10 -11.41 -6.45
N MET A 53 -8.12 -11.19 -5.64
CA MET A 53 -8.71 -9.86 -5.51
C MET A 53 -7.70 -8.85 -4.94
N ILE A 54 -6.94 -9.26 -3.93
CA ILE A 54 -5.89 -8.42 -3.35
C ILE A 54 -4.86 -8.08 -4.42
N CYS A 55 -4.42 -9.07 -5.17
CA CYS A 55 -3.42 -8.87 -6.21
C CYS A 55 -3.93 -7.93 -7.29
N PHE A 56 -5.15 -8.13 -7.73
CA PHE A 56 -5.74 -7.31 -8.77
C PHE A 56 -6.01 -5.88 -8.31
N THR A 57 -6.60 -5.73 -7.12
CA THR A 57 -7.01 -4.42 -6.62
C THR A 57 -5.82 -3.55 -6.24
N TYR A 58 -4.82 -4.15 -5.60
CA TYR A 58 -3.71 -3.40 -5.03
C TYR A 58 -2.36 -3.63 -5.72
N GLY A 59 -2.36 -4.42 -6.79
CA GLY A 59 -1.14 -4.67 -7.55
C GLY A 59 -0.10 -5.47 -6.81
N VAL A 60 -0.56 -6.34 -5.92
CA VAL A 60 0.33 -7.19 -5.14
C VAL A 60 0.82 -8.34 -6.01
N ASN A 61 2.09 -8.68 -5.85
CA ASN A 61 2.69 -9.83 -6.53
C ASN A 61 2.15 -11.11 -5.91
N GLU A 62 1.40 -11.88 -6.67
CA GLU A 62 0.76 -13.10 -6.17
C GLU A 62 1.79 -14.09 -5.62
N LYS A 63 2.92 -14.25 -6.29
CA LYS A 63 3.97 -15.14 -5.83
C LYS A 63 4.44 -14.74 -4.44
N TRP A 64 4.67 -13.42 -4.24
CA TRP A 64 5.08 -12.95 -2.92
C TRP A 64 4.00 -13.20 -1.87
N LEU A 65 2.76 -12.92 -2.19
CA LEU A 65 1.68 -13.08 -1.23
C LEU A 65 1.56 -14.54 -0.80
N LYS A 66 1.70 -15.47 -1.73
CA LYS A 66 1.57 -16.88 -1.45
C LYS A 66 2.81 -17.50 -0.83
N THR A 67 4.00 -17.07 -1.23
CA THR A 67 5.24 -17.75 -0.85
C THR A 67 6.21 -16.89 -0.04
N GLY A 68 6.04 -15.59 -0.05
CA GLY A 68 6.97 -14.68 0.60
C GLY A 68 8.18 -14.33 -0.24
N LYS A 69 8.26 -14.86 -1.46
CA LYS A 69 9.40 -14.63 -2.34
C LYS A 69 9.09 -13.55 -3.37
N GLY A 70 10.10 -12.73 -3.65
CA GLY A 70 9.98 -11.65 -4.61
C GLY A 70 9.48 -10.36 -3.98
N PRO A 71 9.25 -9.34 -4.80
CA PRO A 71 8.75 -8.06 -4.27
C PRO A 71 7.28 -8.13 -3.92
N MET A 72 6.88 -7.33 -2.94
CA MET A 72 5.49 -7.28 -2.51
C MET A 72 4.56 -6.79 -3.61
N PHE A 73 4.97 -5.76 -4.35
CA PHE A 73 4.14 -5.18 -5.40
C PHE A 73 4.70 -5.48 -6.79
N GLU A 74 3.79 -5.50 -7.77
CA GLU A 74 4.19 -5.73 -9.15
C GLU A 74 5.15 -4.63 -9.60
N LYS A 75 6.13 -5.04 -10.39
CA LYS A 75 7.15 -4.13 -10.89
C LYS A 75 6.50 -3.08 -11.80
N GLY A 76 6.89 -1.84 -11.58
CA GLY A 76 6.41 -0.74 -12.41
C GLY A 76 5.11 -0.10 -11.95
N ARG A 77 4.52 -0.62 -10.88
CA ARG A 77 3.29 -0.03 -10.35
C ARG A 77 3.55 0.55 -8.96
N ASP A 78 3.13 1.78 -8.77
CA ASP A 78 3.25 2.47 -7.50
C ASP A 78 1.87 2.92 -7.06
N PHE A 79 1.22 2.08 -6.25
CA PHE A 79 -0.15 2.34 -5.80
C PHE A 79 -0.26 3.54 -4.87
N LYS A 80 0.79 3.79 -4.11
CA LYS A 80 0.79 4.99 -3.27
C LYS A 80 0.79 6.23 -4.13
N LEU A 81 1.58 6.24 -5.18
CA LEU A 81 1.62 7.36 -6.09
C LEU A 81 0.30 7.52 -6.82
N GLU A 82 -0.28 6.43 -7.29
CA GLU A 82 -1.56 6.47 -7.97
C GLU A 82 -2.65 7.03 -7.06
N GLU A 83 -2.64 6.64 -5.79
CA GLU A 83 -3.60 7.15 -4.81
C GLU A 83 -3.40 8.64 -4.57
N VAL A 84 -2.15 9.07 -4.42
CA VAL A 84 -1.83 10.48 -4.24
C VAL A 84 -2.34 11.29 -5.42
N ILE A 85 -2.10 10.83 -6.63
CA ILE A 85 -2.55 11.52 -7.84
C ILE A 85 -4.07 11.62 -7.87
N SER A 86 -4.74 10.52 -7.59
CA SER A 86 -6.19 10.49 -7.59
C SER A 86 -6.77 11.46 -6.57
N ASN A 87 -6.23 11.45 -5.37
CA ASN A 87 -6.70 12.34 -4.29
C ASN A 87 -6.36 13.80 -4.59
N PHE A 88 -5.19 14.04 -5.13
CA PHE A 88 -4.79 15.39 -5.50
C PHE A 88 -5.76 16.00 -6.50
N LYS A 89 -6.18 15.20 -7.50
CA LYS A 89 -7.13 15.67 -8.50
C LYS A 89 -8.49 16.04 -7.94
N LYS A 90 -8.84 15.49 -6.78
CA LYS A 90 -10.11 15.80 -6.12
C LYS A 90 -10.09 17.12 -5.35
N LEU A 91 -8.91 17.65 -5.09
CA LEU A 91 -8.78 18.92 -4.39
C LEU A 91 -9.09 20.08 -5.34
N ASP A 92 -9.62 21.16 -4.79
CA ASP A 92 -9.79 22.37 -5.61
C ASP A 92 -8.43 23.00 -5.90
N GLU A 93 -8.41 23.95 -6.80
CA GLU A 93 -7.17 24.55 -7.30
C GLU A 93 -6.33 25.19 -6.18
N LEU A 94 -6.98 25.87 -5.27
CA LEU A 94 -6.29 26.52 -4.16
C LEU A 94 -5.55 25.50 -3.29
N LEU A 95 -6.23 24.42 -2.97
CA LEU A 95 -5.63 23.37 -2.16
C LEU A 95 -4.55 22.61 -2.91
N GLN A 96 -4.72 22.43 -4.21
CA GLN A 96 -3.67 21.82 -5.03
C GLN A 96 -2.38 22.65 -4.97
N ASP A 97 -2.52 23.99 -5.08
CA ASP A 97 -1.38 24.87 -4.99
C ASP A 97 -0.71 24.80 -3.63
N TYR A 98 -1.52 24.72 -2.57
CA TYR A 98 -1.00 24.56 -1.23
C TYR A 98 -0.18 23.26 -1.08
N VAL A 99 -0.72 22.16 -1.56
CA VAL A 99 -0.04 20.86 -1.48
C VAL A 99 1.28 20.90 -2.27
N LEU A 100 1.26 21.46 -3.46
CA LEU A 100 2.48 21.58 -4.26
C LEU A 100 3.55 22.37 -3.55
N LYS A 101 3.15 23.45 -2.88
CA LYS A 101 4.09 24.25 -2.11
C LYS A 101 4.70 23.45 -0.97
N GLN A 102 3.88 22.65 -0.29
CA GLN A 102 4.37 21.81 0.80
C GLN A 102 5.37 20.79 0.28
N ILE A 103 5.11 20.19 -0.87
CA ILE A 103 6.04 19.23 -1.47
C ILE A 103 7.38 19.91 -1.78
N ARG A 104 7.36 21.12 -2.36
CA ARG A 104 8.59 21.84 -2.66
C ARG A 104 9.40 22.14 -1.39
N LEU A 105 8.71 22.55 -0.32
CA LEU A 105 9.37 22.82 0.95
C LEU A 105 9.99 21.56 1.53
N ALA A 106 9.28 20.45 1.41
CA ALA A 106 9.80 19.16 1.89
C ALA A 106 11.05 18.75 1.13
N LEU A 107 11.05 18.97 -0.18
CA LEU A 107 12.23 18.68 -1.01
C LEU A 107 13.43 19.53 -0.63
N GLU A 108 13.20 20.83 -0.38
CA GLU A 108 14.26 21.72 0.05
C GLU A 108 14.84 21.28 1.39
N TYR A 109 13.97 20.91 2.32
CA TYR A 109 14.41 20.43 3.61
C TYR A 109 15.25 19.16 3.47
N GLN A 110 14.79 18.24 2.65
CA GLN A 110 15.49 16.99 2.40
C GLN A 110 16.86 17.23 1.78
N GLU A 111 16.94 18.13 0.82
CA GLU A 111 18.19 18.48 0.18
C GLU A 111 19.20 19.02 1.17
N LYS A 112 18.78 19.93 2.04
CA LYS A 112 19.65 20.49 3.06
C LYS A 112 20.12 19.45 4.06
N ALA A 113 19.22 18.52 4.43
CA ALA A 113 19.55 17.46 5.36
C ALA A 113 20.60 16.51 4.77
N HIS A 114 20.59 16.34 3.44
CA HIS A 114 21.51 15.46 2.74
C HIS A 114 22.53 16.23 1.89
N GLY A 115 22.75 17.50 2.23
CA GLY A 115 23.60 18.38 1.42
C GLY A 115 24.98 17.82 1.15
N GLY A 116 25.62 17.23 2.16
CA GLY A 116 26.94 16.65 1.99
C GLY A 116 26.97 15.49 1.01
N GLU A 117 25.95 14.67 1.06
CA GLU A 117 25.83 13.53 0.16
C GLU A 117 25.52 13.98 -1.25
N HIS A 118 24.66 14.99 -1.36
CA HIS A 118 24.27 15.53 -2.65
C HIS A 118 25.45 16.13 -3.38
N ASP A 119 26.31 16.80 -2.65
CA ASP A 119 27.46 17.47 -3.22
C ASP A 119 28.45 16.52 -3.82
N SER A 120 28.34 15.25 -3.52
CA SER A 120 29.27 14.25 -4.04
C SER A 120 28.94 13.79 -5.46
N PHE A 121 27.84 14.22 -6.00
CA PHE A 121 27.47 13.88 -7.37
C PHE A 121 28.21 14.70 -8.42
#